data_d5c9939b1a295543aef88df83fb2dd65
#
_entry.id   d5c9939b1a295543aef88df83fb2dd65
#
_cell.length_a   1.000
_cell.length_b   1.000
_cell.length_c   1.000
_cell.angle_alpha   90.00
_cell.angle_beta   90.00
_cell.angle_gamma   90.00
#
_symmetry.space_group_name_H-M   'P 1'
#
loop_
_entity.id
_entity.type
_entity.pdbx_description
1 polymer ?
#
loop_
_entity_poly.entity_id
_entity_poly.type
_entity_poly.pdbx_seq_one_letter_code
_entity_poly.pdbx_strand_id
1 'polypeptide(L)'
;MTSGRQILIVDDDDTLREMLSEQLQLHEEFAPTEAANGAQSLELAKTDYFDVIILDVGLPDMDGRDVCRLMRRNGVTSPIIMLTGADTDADTILGLDAGANDYITKPFRIGVLLARLRAHIRQHERSDDAVFTIGPYTFQPANKLLLRDEDGRKVRLTDKETAILKYLYRTGDKVVSRDVLLDEVWGYNASVTTHTLETHVYRLRQKIEPDPSNATILITEPGGYRLVP
;
A
#
# COMPACT_ATOMS: atom_id res chain seq x y z
N MET A 1 -7.70 8.13 -13.96
CA MET A 1 -6.32 7.68 -14.14
C MET A 1 -5.97 6.90 -12.89
N THR A 2 -5.73 5.62 -12.98
CA THR A 2 -5.25 4.83 -11.85
C THR A 2 -3.90 5.39 -11.44
N SER A 3 -3.80 5.95 -10.24
CA SER A 3 -2.51 6.37 -9.67
C SER A 3 -1.61 5.12 -9.63
N GLY A 4 -0.43 5.17 -10.28
CA GLY A 4 0.53 4.07 -10.23
C GLY A 4 0.98 3.79 -8.80
N ARG A 5 1.46 2.57 -8.52
CA ARG A 5 2.02 2.16 -7.23
C ARG A 5 3.19 3.07 -6.87
N GLN A 6 3.14 3.68 -5.70
CA GLN A 6 4.16 4.60 -5.23
C GLN A 6 5.40 3.82 -4.77
N ILE A 7 6.52 4.04 -5.42
CA ILE A 7 7.79 3.36 -5.13
C ILE A 7 8.80 4.41 -4.64
N LEU A 8 9.34 4.24 -3.43
CA LEU A 8 10.47 5.05 -2.99
C LEU A 8 11.78 4.35 -3.34
N ILE A 9 12.66 5.01 -4.06
CA ILE A 9 14.00 4.54 -4.41
C ILE A 9 15.00 5.37 -3.61
N VAL A 10 15.80 4.70 -2.77
CA VAL A 10 16.81 5.33 -1.91
C VAL A 10 18.17 4.75 -2.24
N ASP A 11 18.99 5.49 -2.91
CA ASP A 11 20.35 5.10 -3.32
C ASP A 11 21.18 6.36 -3.54
N ASP A 12 22.46 6.39 -3.20
CA ASP A 12 23.33 7.54 -3.41
C ASP A 12 23.97 7.58 -4.81
N ASP A 13 23.98 6.45 -5.51
CA ASP A 13 24.40 6.36 -6.91
C ASP A 13 23.30 6.96 -7.83
N ASP A 14 23.53 8.20 -8.28
CA ASP A 14 22.61 8.92 -9.17
C ASP A 14 22.29 8.10 -10.44
N THR A 15 23.29 7.44 -11.03
CA THR A 15 23.13 6.66 -12.27
C THR A 15 22.21 5.45 -12.05
N LEU A 16 22.42 4.73 -10.95
CA LEU A 16 21.57 3.59 -10.60
C LEU A 16 20.16 4.05 -10.26
N ARG A 17 20.01 5.13 -9.53
CA ARG A 17 18.72 5.69 -9.12
C ARG A 17 17.90 6.13 -10.33
N GLU A 18 18.50 6.92 -11.25
CA GLU A 18 17.87 7.35 -12.49
C GLU A 18 17.49 6.15 -13.37
N MET A 19 18.39 5.18 -13.55
CA MET A 19 18.11 3.98 -14.32
C MET A 19 16.92 3.19 -13.73
N LEU A 20 16.86 3.02 -12.40
CA LEU A 20 15.74 2.33 -11.75
C LEU A 20 14.43 3.09 -11.92
N SER A 21 14.48 4.41 -11.78
CA SER A 21 13.33 5.29 -11.96
C SER A 21 12.77 5.17 -13.40
N GLU A 22 13.62 5.29 -14.39
CA GLU A 22 13.24 5.13 -15.80
C GLU A 22 12.65 3.75 -16.09
N GLN A 23 13.30 2.68 -15.60
CA GLN A 23 12.81 1.31 -15.80
C GLN A 23 11.46 1.06 -15.15
N LEU A 24 11.22 1.61 -13.96
CA LEU A 24 9.92 1.52 -13.28
C LEU A 24 8.85 2.33 -14.03
N GLN A 25 9.16 3.52 -14.53
CA GLN A 25 8.23 4.36 -15.29
C GLN A 25 7.80 3.72 -16.62
N LEU A 26 8.61 2.84 -17.22
CA LEU A 26 8.20 2.08 -18.39
C LEU A 26 7.02 1.12 -18.10
N HIS A 27 6.77 0.85 -16.84
CA HIS A 27 5.61 0.08 -16.39
C HIS A 27 4.57 1.05 -15.80
N GLU A 28 3.45 1.24 -16.49
CA GLU A 28 2.35 2.15 -16.10
C GLU A 28 1.80 1.90 -14.68
N GLU A 29 2.10 0.72 -14.12
CA GLU A 29 1.69 0.35 -12.76
C GLU A 29 2.53 1.00 -11.65
N PHE A 30 3.69 1.62 -11.95
CA PHE A 30 4.60 2.18 -10.96
C PHE A 30 4.80 3.69 -11.11
N ALA A 31 4.91 4.38 -9.96
CA ALA A 31 5.21 5.79 -9.85
C ALA A 31 6.40 5.97 -8.89
N PRO A 32 7.64 6.02 -9.40
CA PRO A 32 8.84 6.15 -8.57
C PRO A 32 9.03 7.57 -8.03
N THR A 33 9.48 7.65 -6.78
CA THR A 33 10.00 8.85 -6.10
C THR A 33 11.42 8.56 -5.64
N GLU A 34 12.32 9.51 -5.77
CA GLU A 34 13.75 9.32 -5.52
C GLU A 34 14.22 10.03 -4.25
N ALA A 35 15.17 9.40 -3.55
CA ALA A 35 15.91 9.96 -2.43
C ALA A 35 17.39 9.60 -2.55
N ALA A 36 18.28 10.57 -2.40
CA ALA A 36 19.72 10.37 -2.55
C ALA A 36 20.43 9.99 -1.23
N ASN A 37 19.72 9.98 -0.10
CA ASN A 37 20.28 9.69 1.21
C ASN A 37 19.21 9.29 2.22
N GLY A 38 19.63 8.80 3.39
CA GLY A 38 18.75 8.34 4.45
C GLY A 38 17.88 9.44 5.04
N ALA A 39 18.42 10.63 5.28
CA ALA A 39 17.66 11.75 5.85
C ALA A 39 16.49 12.16 4.95
N GLN A 40 16.72 12.29 3.65
CA GLN A 40 15.69 12.61 2.68
C GLN A 40 14.60 11.51 2.63
N SER A 41 15.02 10.26 2.64
CA SER A 41 14.09 9.12 2.61
C SER A 41 13.18 9.07 3.84
N LEU A 42 13.72 9.39 5.02
CA LEU A 42 12.96 9.46 6.27
C LEU A 42 11.93 10.59 6.26
N GLU A 43 12.28 11.75 5.70
CA GLU A 43 11.31 12.86 5.57
C GLU A 43 10.19 12.52 4.58
N LEU A 44 10.52 11.95 3.41
CA LEU A 44 9.51 11.50 2.45
C LEU A 44 8.58 10.44 3.06
N ALA A 45 9.12 9.44 3.76
CA ALA A 45 8.33 8.38 4.38
C ALA A 45 7.46 8.85 5.57
N LYS A 46 7.63 10.07 6.08
CA LYS A 46 6.75 10.68 7.09
C LYS A 46 5.53 11.37 6.46
N THR A 47 5.72 11.96 5.29
CA THR A 47 4.72 12.79 4.62
C THR A 47 3.90 11.99 3.61
N ASP A 48 4.53 11.01 2.97
CA ASP A 48 3.96 10.27 1.86
C ASP A 48 3.86 8.77 2.16
N TYR A 49 2.88 8.11 1.56
CA TYR A 49 2.75 6.67 1.57
C TYR A 49 3.42 6.06 0.34
N PHE A 50 4.14 4.97 0.54
CA PHE A 50 4.75 4.17 -0.53
C PHE A 50 4.27 2.72 -0.47
N ASP A 51 3.96 2.13 -1.63
CA ASP A 51 3.56 0.72 -1.73
C ASP A 51 4.74 -0.23 -1.49
N VAL A 52 5.95 0.21 -1.80
CA VAL A 52 7.21 -0.48 -1.50
C VAL A 52 8.37 0.52 -1.49
N ILE A 53 9.38 0.22 -0.71
CA ILE A 53 10.61 1.01 -0.58
C ILE A 53 11.79 0.16 -1.04
N ILE A 54 12.59 0.68 -1.96
CA ILE A 54 13.89 0.13 -2.36
C ILE A 54 14.94 0.95 -1.63
N LEU A 55 15.78 0.31 -0.83
CA LEU A 55 16.69 1.00 0.09
C LEU A 55 18.10 0.45 -0.03
N ASP A 56 19.04 1.28 -0.45
CA ASP A 56 20.45 0.91 -0.42
C ASP A 56 20.97 0.87 1.02
N VAL A 57 21.89 -0.07 1.28
CA VAL A 57 22.55 -0.22 2.59
C VAL A 57 23.66 0.82 2.75
N GLY A 58 24.39 1.14 1.68
CA GLY A 58 25.58 1.95 1.69
C GLY A 58 25.34 3.45 1.49
N LEU A 59 24.39 4.06 2.22
CA LEU A 59 24.10 5.47 2.07
C LEU A 59 25.18 6.39 2.70
N PRO A 60 25.37 7.61 2.19
CA PRO A 60 26.48 8.48 2.59
C PRO A 60 26.34 9.08 3.99
N ASP A 61 25.13 9.21 4.50
CA ASP A 61 24.80 9.88 5.76
C ASP A 61 24.55 8.91 6.91
N MET A 62 24.02 7.71 6.63
CA MET A 62 23.76 6.67 7.62
C MET A 62 23.62 5.29 6.97
N ASP A 63 23.82 4.23 7.73
CA ASP A 63 23.59 2.85 7.25
C ASP A 63 22.10 2.63 6.90
N GLY A 64 21.80 2.09 5.71
CA GLY A 64 20.44 1.83 5.28
C GLY A 64 19.64 0.91 6.22
N ARG A 65 20.33 0.03 6.97
CA ARG A 65 19.71 -0.78 8.02
C ARG A 65 19.20 0.07 9.18
N ASP A 66 19.89 1.16 9.52
CA ASP A 66 19.42 2.10 10.54
C ASP A 66 18.28 2.95 10.01
N VAL A 67 18.30 3.34 8.73
CA VAL A 67 17.15 3.97 8.05
C VAL A 67 15.92 3.07 8.15
N CYS A 68 16.06 1.79 7.84
CA CYS A 68 14.98 0.81 7.94
C CYS A 68 14.40 0.73 9.36
N ARG A 69 15.25 0.60 10.37
CA ARG A 69 14.83 0.58 11.78
C ARG A 69 14.07 1.85 12.17
N LEU A 70 14.54 3.02 11.72
CA LEU A 70 13.88 4.30 11.97
C LEU A 70 12.52 4.38 11.25
N MET A 71 12.44 3.97 10.00
CA MET A 71 11.16 3.88 9.28
C MET A 71 10.16 3.00 10.04
N ARG A 72 10.57 1.80 10.48
CA ARG A 72 9.71 0.89 11.26
C ARG A 72 9.25 1.51 12.59
N ARG A 73 10.14 2.18 13.31
CA ARG A 73 9.79 2.90 14.55
C ARG A 73 8.81 4.05 14.31
N ASN A 74 8.88 4.69 13.15
CA ASN A 74 7.96 5.75 12.73
C ASN A 74 6.64 5.22 12.17
N GLY A 75 6.42 3.88 12.18
CA GLY A 75 5.15 3.27 11.78
C GLY A 75 5.03 2.96 10.28
N VAL A 76 6.13 3.01 9.52
CA VAL A 76 6.14 2.57 8.12
C VAL A 76 5.92 1.05 8.08
N THR A 77 4.81 0.61 7.50
CA THR A 77 4.43 -0.80 7.35
C THR A 77 4.71 -1.35 5.96
N SER A 78 4.94 -0.48 5.00
CA SER A 78 5.24 -0.81 3.61
C SER A 78 6.43 -1.77 3.50
N PRO A 79 6.44 -2.71 2.55
CA PRO A 79 7.58 -3.57 2.30
C PRO A 79 8.84 -2.75 2.01
N ILE A 80 9.95 -3.14 2.63
CA ILE A 80 11.28 -2.57 2.37
C ILE A 80 12.15 -3.68 1.78
N ILE A 81 12.69 -3.44 0.59
CA ILE A 81 13.63 -4.32 -0.09
C ILE A 81 14.99 -3.64 -0.05
N MET A 82 15.96 -4.25 0.63
CA MET A 82 17.30 -3.71 0.70
C MET A 82 18.13 -4.09 -0.52
N LEU A 83 18.89 -3.13 -1.04
CA LEU A 83 19.96 -3.37 -2.02
C LEU A 83 21.30 -3.33 -1.31
N THR A 84 22.22 -4.20 -1.66
CA THR A 84 23.56 -4.25 -1.05
C THR A 84 24.64 -4.67 -2.03
N GLY A 85 25.83 -4.13 -1.85
CA GLY A 85 27.05 -4.61 -2.52
C GLY A 85 27.73 -5.77 -1.79
N ALA A 86 27.33 -6.10 -0.55
CA ALA A 86 27.91 -7.19 0.24
C ALA A 86 27.10 -8.48 0.07
N ASP A 87 27.80 -9.58 -0.19
CA ASP A 87 27.24 -10.90 -0.47
C ASP A 87 27.56 -11.87 0.68
N THR A 88 27.43 -11.43 1.93
CA THR A 88 27.63 -12.29 3.09
C THR A 88 26.30 -12.65 3.74
N ASP A 89 26.17 -13.91 4.21
CA ASP A 89 25.02 -14.36 4.98
C ASP A 89 24.77 -13.47 6.21
N ALA A 90 25.86 -12.95 6.82
CA ALA A 90 25.77 -12.07 7.97
C ALA A 90 25.09 -10.74 7.63
N ASP A 91 25.38 -10.14 6.48
CA ASP A 91 24.76 -8.87 6.04
C ASP A 91 23.27 -9.05 5.73
N THR A 92 22.92 -10.17 5.13
CA THR A 92 21.52 -10.55 4.86
C THR A 92 20.73 -10.70 6.16
N ILE A 93 21.28 -11.43 7.15
CA ILE A 93 20.64 -11.60 8.47
C ILE A 93 20.45 -10.24 9.16
N LEU A 94 21.49 -9.40 9.19
CA LEU A 94 21.39 -8.06 9.81
C LEU A 94 20.37 -7.15 9.12
N GLY A 95 20.22 -7.26 7.82
CA GLY A 95 19.20 -6.51 7.06
C GLY A 95 17.78 -6.96 7.40
N LEU A 96 17.52 -8.25 7.47
CA LEU A 96 16.21 -8.80 7.85
C LEU A 96 15.88 -8.48 9.32
N ASP A 97 16.85 -8.57 10.23
CA ASP A 97 16.69 -8.18 11.64
C ASP A 97 16.42 -6.68 11.81
N ALA A 98 16.83 -5.84 10.84
CA ALA A 98 16.46 -4.42 10.81
C ALA A 98 14.99 -4.17 10.45
N GLY A 99 14.25 -5.20 10.02
CA GLY A 99 12.84 -5.10 9.64
C GLY A 99 12.61 -5.00 8.13
N ALA A 100 13.61 -5.30 7.30
CA ALA A 100 13.44 -5.43 5.85
C ALA A 100 12.61 -6.68 5.51
N ASN A 101 11.89 -6.63 4.39
CA ASN A 101 11.08 -7.74 3.89
C ASN A 101 11.85 -8.63 2.91
N ASP A 102 12.88 -8.08 2.28
CA ASP A 102 13.71 -8.80 1.31
C ASP A 102 15.08 -8.13 1.15
N TYR A 103 15.99 -8.84 0.51
CA TYR A 103 17.38 -8.45 0.32
C TYR A 103 17.85 -8.84 -1.08
N ILE A 104 18.46 -7.90 -1.80
CA ILE A 104 18.95 -8.12 -3.18
C ILE A 104 20.39 -7.65 -3.26
N THR A 105 21.30 -8.53 -3.68
CA THR A 105 22.72 -8.20 -3.88
C THR A 105 22.93 -7.50 -5.22
N LYS A 106 23.76 -6.45 -5.22
CA LYS A 106 24.29 -5.79 -6.43
C LYS A 106 25.51 -6.57 -6.95
N PRO A 107 25.61 -6.83 -8.27
CA PRO A 107 24.70 -6.44 -9.34
C PRO A 107 23.48 -7.36 -9.47
N PHE A 108 22.32 -6.81 -9.78
CA PHE A 108 21.07 -7.55 -9.96
C PHE A 108 20.47 -7.36 -11.35
N ARG A 109 19.56 -8.27 -11.72
CA ARG A 109 18.78 -8.16 -12.95
C ARG A 109 17.49 -7.40 -12.65
N ILE A 110 17.16 -6.37 -13.45
CA ILE A 110 15.95 -5.57 -13.27
C ILE A 110 14.67 -6.41 -13.22
N GLY A 111 14.56 -7.45 -14.08
CA GLY A 111 13.41 -8.36 -14.07
C GLY A 111 13.23 -9.12 -12.75
N VAL A 112 14.32 -9.42 -12.04
CA VAL A 112 14.28 -10.07 -10.71
C VAL A 112 13.77 -9.07 -9.68
N LEU A 113 14.26 -7.82 -9.69
CA LEU A 113 13.78 -6.76 -8.83
C LEU A 113 12.28 -6.52 -9.02
N LEU A 114 11.82 -6.34 -10.26
CA LEU A 114 10.40 -6.16 -10.59
C LEU A 114 9.52 -7.31 -10.10
N ALA A 115 9.96 -8.54 -10.27
CA ALA A 115 9.21 -9.71 -9.79
C ALA A 115 9.06 -9.71 -8.26
N ARG A 116 10.12 -9.33 -7.53
CA ARG A 116 10.11 -9.21 -6.05
C ARG A 116 9.26 -8.05 -5.57
N LEU A 117 9.35 -6.87 -6.21
CA LEU A 117 8.48 -5.73 -5.92
C LEU A 117 6.99 -6.14 -6.01
N ARG A 118 6.59 -6.75 -7.12
CA ARG A 118 5.21 -7.24 -7.32
C ARG A 118 4.80 -8.28 -6.28
N ALA A 119 5.70 -9.18 -5.90
CA ALA A 119 5.42 -10.20 -4.90
C ALA A 119 5.17 -9.59 -3.52
N HIS A 120 6.04 -8.66 -3.08
CA HIS A 120 5.92 -8.00 -1.78
C HIS A 120 4.73 -7.06 -1.72
N ILE A 121 4.44 -6.29 -2.77
CA ILE A 121 3.23 -5.47 -2.86
C ILE A 121 1.98 -6.34 -2.71
N ARG A 122 1.85 -7.43 -3.48
CA ARG A 122 0.69 -8.34 -3.36
C ARG A 122 0.57 -8.98 -1.99
N GLN A 123 1.69 -9.34 -1.35
CA GLN A 123 1.69 -9.90 -0.01
C GLN A 123 1.25 -8.86 1.03
N HIS A 124 1.77 -7.63 0.91
CA HIS A 124 1.41 -6.54 1.80
C HIS A 124 -0.07 -6.16 1.68
N GLU A 125 -0.61 -6.08 0.47
CA GLU A 125 -2.04 -5.83 0.23
C GLU A 125 -2.97 -6.86 0.88
N ARG A 126 -2.47 -8.08 1.08
CA ARG A 126 -3.21 -9.15 1.79
C ARG A 126 -3.07 -9.06 3.31
N SER A 127 -2.10 -8.32 3.80
CA SER A 127 -1.89 -8.15 5.24
C SER A 127 -2.94 -7.22 5.84
N ASP A 128 -3.02 -7.21 7.16
CA ASP A 128 -3.89 -6.28 7.88
C ASP A 128 -3.25 -4.90 8.01
N ASP A 129 -1.93 -4.81 7.82
CA ASP A 129 -1.16 -3.56 7.89
C ASP A 129 -1.17 -2.77 6.56
N ALA A 130 -1.82 -3.30 5.52
CA ALA A 130 -1.92 -2.63 4.23
C ALA A 130 -2.64 -1.28 4.37
N VAL A 131 -2.09 -0.28 3.69
CA VAL A 131 -2.70 1.04 3.56
C VAL A 131 -3.14 1.19 2.10
N PHE A 132 -4.32 1.75 1.88
CA PHE A 132 -4.92 1.86 0.56
C PHE A 132 -5.37 3.28 0.28
N THR A 133 -5.27 3.73 -0.97
CA THR A 133 -5.88 4.98 -1.42
C THR A 133 -7.29 4.69 -1.95
N ILE A 134 -8.29 5.40 -1.45
CA ILE A 134 -9.69 5.30 -1.89
C ILE A 134 -10.21 6.70 -2.13
N GLY A 135 -10.26 7.13 -3.39
CA GLY A 135 -10.60 8.52 -3.73
C GLY A 135 -9.70 9.52 -2.99
N PRO A 136 -10.26 10.47 -2.22
CA PRO A 136 -9.47 11.46 -1.47
C PRO A 136 -9.03 10.95 -0.09
N TYR A 137 -9.02 9.64 0.15
CA TYR A 137 -8.75 9.05 1.47
C TYR A 137 -7.60 8.07 1.44
N THR A 138 -6.75 8.16 2.45
CA THR A 138 -5.82 7.10 2.86
C THR A 138 -6.54 6.15 3.83
N PHE A 139 -6.82 4.92 3.40
CA PHE A 139 -7.52 3.89 4.17
C PHE A 139 -6.54 2.99 4.93
N GLN A 140 -6.67 2.94 6.25
CA GLN A 140 -5.88 2.14 7.18
C GLN A 140 -6.77 1.07 7.83
N PRO A 141 -6.93 -0.13 7.28
CA PRO A 141 -7.82 -1.18 7.80
C PRO A 141 -7.51 -1.60 9.23
N ALA A 142 -6.23 -1.77 9.58
CA ALA A 142 -5.79 -2.13 10.93
C ALA A 142 -6.31 -1.16 12.00
N ASN A 143 -6.36 0.12 11.66
CA ASN A 143 -6.84 1.19 12.53
C ASN A 143 -8.34 1.48 12.38
N LYS A 144 -9.01 0.83 11.42
CA LYS A 144 -10.43 1.08 11.03
C LYS A 144 -10.66 2.56 10.75
N LEU A 145 -9.75 3.15 9.94
CA LEU A 145 -9.65 4.57 9.77
C LEU A 145 -9.49 4.94 8.29
N LEU A 146 -10.18 6.00 7.88
CA LEU A 146 -9.91 6.75 6.67
C LEU A 146 -9.37 8.13 7.08
N LEU A 147 -8.26 8.52 6.46
CA LEU A 147 -7.70 9.87 6.58
C LEU A 147 -7.99 10.61 5.28
N ARG A 148 -8.63 11.77 5.34
CA ARG A 148 -8.79 12.61 4.16
C ARG A 148 -7.47 13.33 3.91
N ASP A 149 -6.93 13.19 2.69
CA ASP A 149 -5.59 13.70 2.35
C ASP A 149 -5.55 15.23 2.35
N GLU A 150 -6.68 15.88 2.04
CA GLU A 150 -6.79 17.33 1.90
C GLU A 150 -6.71 18.10 3.23
N ASP A 151 -7.33 17.59 4.29
CA ASP A 151 -7.49 18.30 5.58
C ASP A 151 -7.08 17.45 6.80
N GLY A 152 -6.61 16.23 6.59
CA GLY A 152 -6.26 15.28 7.66
C GLY A 152 -7.46 14.78 8.48
N ARG A 153 -8.68 14.98 8.00
CA ARG A 153 -9.90 14.57 8.70
C ARG A 153 -9.94 13.06 8.88
N LYS A 154 -10.14 12.63 10.13
CA LYS A 154 -10.24 11.22 10.52
C LYS A 154 -11.68 10.74 10.48
N VAL A 155 -11.96 9.71 9.67
CA VAL A 155 -13.27 9.05 9.58
C VAL A 155 -13.14 7.64 10.13
N ARG A 156 -13.79 7.36 11.27
CA ARG A 156 -13.77 6.02 11.88
C ARG A 156 -14.76 5.08 11.21
N LEU A 157 -14.31 3.86 10.99
CA LEU A 157 -15.10 2.77 10.42
C LEU A 157 -15.44 1.71 11.49
N THR A 158 -16.55 1.03 11.29
CA THR A 158 -16.87 -0.20 12.02
C THR A 158 -16.16 -1.40 11.39
N ASP A 159 -16.12 -2.54 12.08
CA ASP A 159 -15.53 -3.79 11.55
C ASP A 159 -16.11 -4.18 10.21
N LYS A 160 -17.42 -4.09 10.05
CA LYS A 160 -18.11 -4.47 8.81
C LYS A 160 -17.85 -3.48 7.68
N GLU A 161 -17.85 -2.20 7.97
CA GLU A 161 -17.49 -1.15 6.99
C GLU A 161 -16.04 -1.33 6.51
N THR A 162 -15.10 -1.60 7.43
CA THR A 162 -13.71 -1.90 7.11
C THR A 162 -13.59 -3.14 6.22
N ALA A 163 -14.29 -4.23 6.57
CA ALA A 163 -14.26 -5.47 5.81
C ALA A 163 -14.82 -5.30 4.40
N ILE A 164 -15.92 -4.55 4.24
CA ILE A 164 -16.51 -4.24 2.93
C ILE A 164 -15.50 -3.49 2.05
N LEU A 165 -14.92 -2.39 2.56
CA LEU A 165 -13.95 -1.59 1.80
C LEU A 165 -12.71 -2.40 1.44
N LYS A 166 -12.17 -3.17 2.40
CA LYS A 166 -10.99 -4.02 2.19
C LYS A 166 -11.24 -5.08 1.12
N TYR A 167 -12.40 -5.72 1.13
CA TYR A 167 -12.76 -6.74 0.14
C TYR A 167 -12.94 -6.15 -1.25
N LEU A 168 -13.70 -5.06 -1.36
CA LEU A 168 -13.93 -4.38 -2.63
C LEU A 168 -12.65 -3.83 -3.24
N TYR A 169 -11.77 -3.25 -2.43
CA TYR A 169 -10.48 -2.75 -2.88
C TYR A 169 -9.60 -3.89 -3.46
N ARG A 170 -9.53 -5.03 -2.75
CA ARG A 170 -8.76 -6.21 -3.20
C ARG A 170 -9.30 -6.85 -4.48
N THR A 171 -10.58 -6.70 -4.73
CA THR A 171 -11.22 -7.23 -5.94
C THR A 171 -10.94 -6.34 -7.17
N GLY A 172 -10.44 -5.13 -6.93
CA GLY A 172 -10.16 -4.14 -7.96
C GLY A 172 -11.44 -3.57 -8.57
N ASP A 173 -11.34 -3.11 -9.81
CA ASP A 173 -12.45 -2.47 -10.54
C ASP A 173 -13.51 -3.46 -11.05
N LYS A 174 -13.81 -4.50 -10.25
CA LYS A 174 -14.81 -5.51 -10.58
C LYS A 174 -16.08 -5.33 -9.75
N VAL A 175 -17.22 -5.60 -10.37
CA VAL A 175 -18.49 -5.68 -9.65
C VAL A 175 -18.51 -6.93 -8.80
N VAL A 176 -18.73 -6.76 -7.50
CA VAL A 176 -18.89 -7.84 -6.53
C VAL A 176 -20.35 -8.00 -6.18
N SER A 177 -20.86 -9.22 -6.32
CA SER A 177 -22.28 -9.48 -6.04
C SER A 177 -22.61 -9.31 -4.55
N ARG A 178 -23.90 -9.03 -4.25
CA ARG A 178 -24.37 -8.89 -2.86
C ARG A 178 -24.14 -10.16 -2.05
N ASP A 179 -24.37 -11.32 -2.65
CA ASP A 179 -24.22 -12.62 -2.00
C ASP A 179 -22.75 -12.90 -1.65
N VAL A 180 -21.83 -12.59 -2.57
CA VAL A 180 -20.38 -12.71 -2.31
C VAL A 180 -19.95 -11.78 -1.18
N LEU A 181 -20.39 -10.52 -1.17
CA LEU A 181 -20.06 -9.59 -0.08
C LEU A 181 -20.64 -10.03 1.26
N LEU A 182 -21.85 -10.59 1.27
CA LEU A 182 -22.45 -11.14 2.48
C LEU A 182 -21.65 -12.31 3.03
N ASP A 183 -21.27 -13.26 2.17
CA ASP A 183 -20.49 -14.44 2.56
C ASP A 183 -19.11 -14.05 3.07
N GLU A 184 -18.39 -13.22 2.35
CA GLU A 184 -17.02 -12.80 2.69
C GLU A 184 -16.95 -11.92 3.96
N VAL A 185 -17.94 -11.05 4.17
CA VAL A 185 -17.91 -10.10 5.30
C VAL A 185 -18.60 -10.65 6.56
N TRP A 186 -19.64 -11.47 6.42
CA TRP A 186 -20.39 -12.02 7.56
C TRP A 186 -20.21 -13.52 7.76
N GLY A 187 -19.62 -14.23 6.79
CA GLY A 187 -19.57 -15.68 6.76
C GLY A 187 -20.94 -16.29 6.46
N TYR A 188 -21.00 -17.61 6.47
CA TYR A 188 -22.25 -18.33 6.23
C TYR A 188 -23.20 -18.17 7.44
N ASN A 189 -23.87 -17.03 7.52
CA ASN A 189 -24.85 -16.76 8.57
C ASN A 189 -26.23 -16.52 7.95
N ALA A 190 -27.08 -17.53 7.99
CA ALA A 190 -28.43 -17.51 7.39
C ALA A 190 -29.36 -16.41 7.95
N SER A 191 -28.99 -15.75 9.04
CA SER A 191 -29.76 -14.66 9.63
C SER A 191 -29.42 -13.28 9.06
N VAL A 192 -28.36 -13.15 8.26
CA VAL A 192 -27.93 -11.87 7.67
C VAL A 192 -28.49 -11.77 6.26
N THR A 193 -29.26 -10.72 6.02
CA THR A 193 -29.93 -10.48 4.73
C THR A 193 -29.23 -9.41 3.92
N THR A 194 -29.56 -9.31 2.64
CA THR A 194 -29.11 -8.23 1.74
C THR A 194 -29.42 -6.85 2.29
N HIS A 195 -30.50 -6.68 3.04
CA HIS A 195 -30.85 -5.42 3.70
C HIS A 195 -29.80 -4.98 4.74
N THR A 196 -29.15 -5.93 5.44
CA THR A 196 -28.04 -5.62 6.34
C THR A 196 -26.85 -5.03 5.58
N LEU A 197 -26.48 -5.62 4.46
CA LEU A 197 -25.41 -5.11 3.59
C LEU A 197 -25.75 -3.70 3.06
N GLU A 198 -26.98 -3.51 2.57
CA GLU A 198 -27.46 -2.22 2.05
C GLU A 198 -27.37 -1.10 3.12
N THR A 199 -27.72 -1.44 4.37
CA THR A 199 -27.59 -0.51 5.49
C THR A 199 -26.12 -0.10 5.75
N HIS A 200 -25.18 -1.05 5.68
CA HIS A 200 -23.76 -0.75 5.83
C HIS A 200 -23.22 0.06 4.65
N VAL A 201 -23.60 -0.27 3.42
CA VAL A 201 -23.24 0.50 2.21
C VAL A 201 -23.77 1.94 2.32
N TYR A 202 -25.03 2.12 2.73
CA TYR A 202 -25.60 3.46 2.96
C TYR A 202 -24.78 4.26 3.98
N ARG A 203 -24.45 3.66 5.13
CA ARG A 203 -23.63 4.31 6.16
C ARG A 203 -22.22 4.65 5.68
N LEU A 204 -21.60 3.76 4.90
CA LEU A 204 -20.32 4.02 4.26
C LEU A 204 -20.39 5.25 3.34
N ARG A 205 -21.38 5.30 2.46
CA ARG A 205 -21.57 6.47 1.56
C ARG A 205 -21.73 7.77 2.33
N GLN A 206 -22.46 7.77 3.44
CA GLN A 206 -22.57 8.95 4.30
C GLN A 206 -21.21 9.42 4.86
N LYS A 207 -20.23 8.54 4.94
CA LYS A 207 -18.90 8.84 5.46
C LYS A 207 -17.88 9.23 4.39
N ILE A 208 -17.97 8.63 3.19
CA ILE A 208 -16.93 8.73 2.16
C ILE A 208 -17.33 9.53 0.92
N GLU A 209 -18.61 9.63 0.62
CA GLU A 209 -19.07 10.33 -0.58
C GLU A 209 -19.29 11.82 -0.32
N PRO A 210 -18.94 12.68 -1.27
CA PRO A 210 -19.36 14.09 -1.22
C PRO A 210 -20.87 14.25 -1.27
N ASP A 211 -21.56 13.47 -2.11
CA ASP A 211 -23.00 13.34 -2.19
C ASP A 211 -23.39 11.84 -2.11
N PRO A 212 -23.92 11.38 -0.95
CA PRO A 212 -24.32 9.99 -0.77
C PRO A 212 -25.42 9.50 -1.72
N SER A 213 -26.21 10.42 -2.28
CA SER A 213 -27.29 10.12 -3.23
C SER A 213 -26.74 9.88 -4.65
N ASN A 214 -25.57 10.45 -4.94
CA ASN A 214 -24.89 10.33 -6.22
C ASN A 214 -23.46 9.80 -5.99
N ALA A 215 -23.38 8.53 -5.55
CA ALA A 215 -22.12 7.90 -5.16
C ALA A 215 -21.14 7.75 -6.33
N THR A 216 -19.90 8.16 -6.14
CA THR A 216 -18.82 8.12 -7.13
C THR A 216 -17.66 7.21 -6.71
N ILE A 217 -17.51 6.94 -5.41
CA ILE A 217 -16.47 6.08 -4.83
C ILE A 217 -17.00 4.65 -4.65
N LEU A 218 -18.15 4.49 -3.99
CA LEU A 218 -18.78 3.19 -3.76
C LEU A 218 -20.05 3.07 -4.61
N ILE A 219 -19.92 2.56 -5.82
CA ILE A 219 -20.98 2.57 -6.84
C ILE A 219 -21.86 1.34 -6.72
N THR A 220 -23.18 1.51 -6.95
CA THR A 220 -24.10 0.40 -7.18
C THR A 220 -24.16 0.08 -8.67
N GLU A 221 -23.89 -1.16 -9.01
CA GLU A 221 -23.97 -1.68 -10.37
C GLU A 221 -25.06 -2.77 -10.47
N PRO A 222 -25.54 -3.11 -11.68
CA PRO A 222 -26.39 -4.25 -11.86
C PRO A 222 -25.75 -5.52 -11.28
N GLY A 223 -26.37 -6.07 -10.24
CA GLY A 223 -25.91 -7.27 -9.55
C GLY A 223 -25.08 -7.05 -8.29
N GLY A 224 -24.56 -5.86 -8.00
CA GLY A 224 -23.68 -5.70 -6.82
C GLY A 224 -23.15 -4.31 -6.57
N TYR A 225 -21.93 -4.27 -6.06
CA TYR A 225 -21.19 -3.04 -5.74
C TYR A 225 -19.79 -3.06 -6.33
N ARG A 226 -19.28 -1.90 -6.65
CA ARG A 226 -17.93 -1.67 -7.12
C ARG A 226 -17.32 -0.49 -6.37
N LEU A 227 -16.06 -0.62 -5.99
CA LEU A 227 -15.27 0.47 -5.45
C LEU A 227 -14.45 1.09 -6.60
N VAL A 228 -14.45 2.42 -6.68
CA VAL A 228 -13.60 3.22 -7.56
C VAL A 228 -12.56 3.86 -6.67
N PRO A 229 -11.30 3.32 -6.64
CA PRO A 229 -10.24 3.84 -5.79
C PRO A 229 -9.70 5.18 -6.27
#